data_a9907a0829b35139eee3dbbdd219c3b8
#
_entry.id   a9907a0829b35139eee3dbbdd219c3b8
#
_cell.length_a   1.000
_cell.length_b   1.000
_cell.length_c   1.000
_cell.angle_alpha   90.00
_cell.angle_beta   90.00
_cell.angle_gamma   90.00
#
_symmetry.space_group_name_H-M   'P 1'
#
loop_
_entity.id
_entity.type
_entity.pdbx_description
1 polymer ?
#
loop_
_entity_poly.entity_id
_entity_poly.type
_entity_poly.pdbx_seq_one_letter_code
_entity_poly.pdbx_strand_id
1 'polypeptide(L)'
;MSAKLCRALGWLLALGSLSGCDLQLFTATPSDPLMSKEAIATREAPAERVFQGRLAGEPTFLVLHDCEVYRVERHEEGGVRWVSVLAPEFYPFWTVCQRQSMAFDAGVLTVTLGRMAIGAGGCCATGGTYRSVDGRTWKKR
;
A
#
# COMPACT_ATOMS: atom_id res chain seq x y z
N MET A 1 -31.86 39.78 64.74
CA MET A 1 -33.05 39.14 65.36
C MET A 1 -33.41 37.93 64.58
N SER A 2 -33.28 36.77 65.25
CA SER A 2 -34.09 35.55 65.24
C SER A 2 -34.15 34.79 63.91
N ALA A 3 -33.48 33.74 63.86
CA ALA A 3 -33.62 32.38 64.42
C ALA A 3 -34.78 31.57 63.76
N LYS A 4 -34.44 30.44 63.34
CA LYS A 4 -34.95 29.06 63.54
C LYS A 4 -34.89 28.28 62.21
N LEU A 5 -33.99 27.33 62.08
CA LEU A 5 -34.08 25.98 62.56
C LEU A 5 -35.32 25.22 61.99
N CYS A 6 -35.10 24.37 60.99
CA CYS A 6 -35.86 23.14 60.93
C CYS A 6 -35.01 22.07 60.25
N ARG A 7 -34.71 21.06 61.05
CA ARG A 7 -34.18 19.73 60.73
C ARG A 7 -35.29 18.90 60.05
N ALA A 8 -34.96 18.18 59.07
CA ALA A 8 -35.50 16.85 58.74
C ALA A 8 -34.57 16.22 57.70
N LEU A 9 -33.78 15.37 58.02
CA LEU A 9 -33.81 13.90 58.09
C LEU A 9 -34.61 13.29 56.94
N GLY A 10 -33.95 12.75 56.01
CA GLY A 10 -34.53 11.96 54.91
C GLY A 10 -33.42 11.21 54.16
N TRP A 11 -33.14 10.14 54.66
CA TRP A 11 -32.51 8.89 54.31
C TRP A 11 -32.51 8.55 52.81
N LEU A 12 -31.33 8.17 52.35
CA LEU A 12 -30.98 7.00 51.46
C LEU A 12 -31.83 6.77 50.22
N LEU A 13 -31.19 6.94 49.10
CA LEU A 13 -31.15 5.90 48.10
C LEU A 13 -29.84 6.03 47.32
N ALA A 14 -28.87 5.21 47.70
CA ALA A 14 -27.72 4.88 46.90
C ALA A 14 -28.22 4.04 45.72
N LEU A 15 -28.51 4.68 44.62
CA LEU A 15 -28.67 4.01 43.35
C LEU A 15 -27.30 3.94 42.70
N GLY A 16 -26.79 2.71 42.71
CA GLY A 16 -25.54 2.32 42.08
C GLY A 16 -25.49 2.82 40.65
N SER A 17 -24.49 3.60 40.38
CA SER A 17 -24.01 3.89 39.05
C SER A 17 -23.53 2.54 38.49
N LEU A 18 -24.38 1.85 37.76
CA LEU A 18 -23.94 0.84 36.82
C LEU A 18 -23.04 1.58 35.83
N SER A 19 -21.75 1.47 36.07
CA SER A 19 -20.73 1.78 35.07
C SER A 19 -21.09 1.00 33.85
N GLY A 20 -21.79 1.64 32.93
CA GLY A 20 -21.96 1.12 31.58
C GLY A 20 -20.56 0.80 31.07
N CYS A 21 -20.34 -0.47 30.75
CA CYS A 21 -19.24 -0.84 29.90
C CYS A 21 -19.37 0.05 28.66
N ASP A 22 -18.50 1.02 28.57
CA ASP A 22 -18.30 1.78 27.36
C ASP A 22 -17.93 0.74 26.30
N LEU A 23 -18.92 0.31 25.56
CA LEU A 23 -18.71 -0.41 24.34
C LEU A 23 -18.09 0.61 23.39
N GLN A 24 -16.81 0.88 23.60
CA GLN A 24 -16.06 1.58 22.59
C GLN A 24 -16.15 0.72 21.34
N LEU A 25 -17.14 1.04 20.51
CA LEU A 25 -17.07 0.66 19.12
C LEU A 25 -15.63 0.89 18.72
N PHE A 26 -14.97 -0.18 18.29
CA PHE A 26 -13.69 -0.09 17.60
C PHE A 26 -13.92 0.74 16.36
N THR A 27 -13.93 2.04 16.49
CA THR A 27 -13.66 2.93 15.36
C THR A 27 -12.23 2.60 14.97
N ALA A 28 -12.09 1.83 13.90
CA ALA A 28 -10.80 1.59 13.30
C ALA A 28 -10.15 2.97 13.16
N THR A 29 -9.12 3.20 13.95
CA THR A 29 -8.29 4.40 13.80
C THR A 29 -7.86 4.42 12.35
N PRO A 30 -8.03 5.53 11.61
CA PRO A 30 -7.52 5.63 10.25
C PRO A 30 -6.07 5.17 10.31
N SER A 31 -5.75 4.08 9.61
CA SER A 31 -4.38 3.55 9.57
C SER A 31 -3.50 4.69 9.08
N ASP A 32 -2.43 5.01 9.80
CA ASP A 32 -1.48 6.04 9.40
C ASP A 32 -1.09 5.83 7.92
N PRO A 33 -1.36 6.78 7.02
CA PRO A 33 -1.06 6.64 5.59
C PRO A 33 0.41 6.29 5.31
N LEU A 34 1.33 6.70 6.22
CA LEU A 34 2.75 6.39 6.16
C LEU A 34 3.07 4.92 6.50
N MET A 35 2.14 4.23 7.14
CA MET A 35 2.26 2.83 7.57
C MET A 35 1.47 1.87 6.67
N SER A 36 0.94 2.35 5.55
CA SER A 36 0.34 1.47 4.54
C SER A 36 1.40 0.50 3.97
N LYS A 37 0.96 -0.66 3.49
CA LYS A 37 1.87 -1.66 2.88
C LYS A 37 2.64 -1.06 1.71
N GLU A 38 1.97 -0.26 0.90
CA GLU A 38 2.55 0.42 -0.25
C GLU A 38 3.59 1.47 0.19
N ALA A 39 3.32 2.23 1.25
CA ALA A 39 4.26 3.22 1.76
C ALA A 39 5.52 2.55 2.33
N ILE A 40 5.36 1.47 3.08
CA ILE A 40 6.48 0.69 3.61
C ILE A 40 7.29 0.09 2.45
N ALA A 41 6.63 -0.62 1.54
CA ALA A 41 7.29 -1.27 0.41
C ALA A 41 7.99 -0.25 -0.52
N THR A 42 7.45 0.97 -0.66
CA THR A 42 8.09 2.05 -1.42
C THR A 42 9.39 2.52 -0.76
N ARG A 43 9.40 2.67 0.57
CA ARG A 43 10.60 3.10 1.31
C ARG A 43 11.69 2.03 1.36
N GLU A 44 11.28 0.77 1.42
CA GLU A 44 12.18 -0.38 1.54
C GLU A 44 12.60 -0.95 0.18
N ALA A 45 12.04 -0.43 -0.91
CA ALA A 45 12.36 -0.93 -2.25
C ALA A 45 13.86 -0.71 -2.55
N PRO A 46 14.57 -1.76 -3.01
CA PRO A 46 15.95 -1.64 -3.47
C PRO A 46 16.06 -0.63 -4.60
N ALA A 47 17.15 0.13 -4.63
CA ALA A 47 17.35 1.21 -5.61
C ALA A 47 17.23 0.72 -7.07
N GLU A 48 17.68 -0.50 -7.36
CA GLU A 48 17.57 -1.14 -8.68
C GLU A 48 16.14 -1.49 -9.10
N ARG A 49 15.18 -1.39 -8.18
CA ARG A 49 13.74 -1.62 -8.41
C ARG A 49 12.92 -0.35 -8.39
N VAL A 50 13.61 0.79 -8.34
CA VAL A 50 12.97 2.11 -8.27
C VAL A 50 13.43 2.94 -9.44
N PHE A 51 12.49 3.56 -10.12
CA PHE A 51 12.76 4.64 -11.07
C PHE A 51 12.09 5.91 -10.60
N GLN A 52 12.86 6.95 -10.41
CA GLN A 52 12.37 8.29 -10.13
C GLN A 52 13.05 9.29 -11.05
N GLY A 53 12.30 9.85 -11.97
CA GLY A 53 12.86 10.74 -12.99
C GLY A 53 11.78 11.30 -13.90
N ARG A 54 12.17 11.72 -15.10
CA ARG A 54 11.25 12.19 -16.14
C ARG A 54 11.23 11.20 -17.29
N LEU A 55 10.01 10.82 -17.71
CA LEU A 55 9.77 10.03 -18.91
C LEU A 55 8.83 10.81 -19.83
N ALA A 56 9.14 10.88 -21.10
CA ALA A 56 8.38 11.67 -22.06
C ALA A 56 8.10 13.13 -21.57
N GLY A 57 9.03 13.71 -20.79
CA GLY A 57 8.88 15.06 -20.23
C GLY A 57 8.08 15.13 -18.92
N GLU A 58 7.44 14.05 -18.46
CA GLU A 58 6.64 14.03 -17.23
C GLU A 58 7.40 13.45 -16.04
N PRO A 59 7.24 14.01 -14.83
CA PRO A 59 7.78 13.41 -13.62
C PRO A 59 7.11 12.05 -13.37
N THR A 60 7.94 11.04 -13.20
CA THR A 60 7.48 9.64 -13.08
C THR A 60 8.19 8.97 -11.92
N PHE A 61 7.42 8.28 -11.09
CA PHE A 61 7.92 7.45 -10.01
C PHE A 61 7.35 6.05 -10.15
N LEU A 62 8.21 5.06 -10.39
CA LEU A 62 7.84 3.66 -10.56
C LEU A 62 8.56 2.80 -9.54
N VAL A 63 7.87 1.75 -9.08
CA VAL A 63 8.41 0.69 -8.24
C VAL A 63 8.12 -0.65 -8.88
N LEU A 64 9.14 -1.49 -8.95
CA LEU A 64 9.03 -2.89 -9.38
C LEU A 64 8.91 -3.77 -8.13
N HIS A 65 7.75 -4.40 -7.96
CA HIS A 65 7.47 -5.23 -6.81
C HIS A 65 6.67 -6.47 -7.21
N ASP A 66 7.08 -7.62 -6.74
CA ASP A 66 6.43 -8.92 -7.02
C ASP A 66 6.08 -9.14 -8.50
N CYS A 67 7.05 -8.92 -9.39
CA CYS A 67 6.87 -9.04 -10.85
C CYS A 67 5.78 -8.15 -11.45
N GLU A 68 5.59 -6.99 -10.88
CA GLU A 68 4.65 -5.99 -11.37
C GLU A 68 5.25 -4.60 -11.23
N VAL A 69 5.00 -3.72 -12.18
CA VAL A 69 5.44 -2.32 -12.12
C VAL A 69 4.26 -1.45 -11.70
N TYR A 70 4.49 -0.69 -10.65
CA TYR A 70 3.50 0.25 -10.11
C TYR A 70 3.98 1.68 -10.29
N ARG A 71 3.07 2.56 -10.72
CA ARG A 71 3.26 3.99 -10.60
C ARG A 71 2.89 4.41 -9.18
N VAL A 72 3.81 5.10 -8.51
CA VAL A 72 3.62 5.62 -7.16
C VAL A 72 3.02 7.02 -7.24
N GLU A 73 1.82 7.17 -6.72
CA GLU A 73 1.14 8.45 -6.56
C GLU A 73 1.21 8.87 -5.10
N ARG A 74 1.71 10.07 -4.84
CA ARG A 74 1.81 10.62 -3.48
C ARG A 74 0.56 11.41 -3.14
N HIS A 75 0.09 11.25 -1.90
CA HIS A 75 -1.01 12.03 -1.34
C HIS A 75 -0.48 13.12 -0.41
N GLU A 76 -1.26 14.18 -0.23
CA GLU A 76 -0.91 15.34 0.61
C GLU A 76 -0.60 14.96 2.05
N GLU A 77 -1.24 13.92 2.59
CA GLU A 77 -1.03 13.39 3.94
C GLU A 77 0.22 12.49 4.07
N GLY A 78 1.07 12.44 3.03
CA GLY A 78 2.31 11.66 3.04
C GLY A 78 2.14 10.17 2.69
N GLY A 79 0.92 9.70 2.48
CA GLY A 79 0.64 8.35 1.99
C GLY A 79 1.00 8.18 0.52
N VAL A 80 1.07 6.93 0.09
CA VAL A 80 1.27 6.57 -1.32
C VAL A 80 0.18 5.61 -1.78
N ARG A 81 -0.17 5.72 -3.06
CA ARG A 81 -1.02 4.78 -3.76
C ARG A 81 -0.25 4.18 -4.92
N TRP A 82 -0.35 2.88 -5.07
CA TRP A 82 0.21 2.17 -6.20
C TRP A 82 -0.85 1.95 -7.28
N VAL A 83 -0.50 2.33 -8.49
CA VAL A 83 -1.31 2.08 -9.69
C VAL A 83 -0.52 1.13 -10.58
N SER A 84 -1.05 -0.07 -10.82
CA SER A 84 -0.43 -1.04 -11.71
C SER A 84 -0.35 -0.47 -13.13
N VAL A 85 0.84 -0.49 -13.71
CA VAL A 85 1.10 -0.04 -15.09
C VAL A 85 1.67 -1.14 -15.97
N LEU A 86 2.18 -2.21 -15.38
CA LEU A 86 2.63 -3.40 -16.09
C LEU A 86 2.52 -4.61 -15.17
N ALA A 87 1.74 -5.60 -15.59
CA ALA A 87 1.69 -6.92 -14.98
C ALA A 87 1.93 -7.99 -16.04
N PRO A 88 2.49 -9.17 -15.68
CA PRO A 88 2.54 -10.32 -16.57
C PRO A 88 1.12 -10.78 -16.94
N GLU A 89 1.03 -11.56 -18.02
CA GLU A 89 -0.22 -12.18 -18.43
C GLU A 89 -0.76 -13.09 -17.32
N PHE A 90 -2.08 -13.17 -17.21
CA PHE A 90 -2.75 -14.05 -16.26
C PHE A 90 -2.35 -15.52 -16.48
N TYR A 91 -2.12 -16.22 -15.37
CA TYR A 91 -1.89 -17.66 -15.37
C TYR A 91 -2.84 -18.33 -14.36
N PRO A 92 -3.54 -19.41 -14.74
CA PRO A 92 -4.64 -19.94 -13.94
C PRO A 92 -4.21 -20.69 -12.67
N PHE A 93 -2.93 -20.93 -12.48
CA PHE A 93 -2.40 -21.63 -11.30
C PHE A 93 -1.55 -20.70 -10.44
N TRP A 94 -1.21 -21.14 -9.23
CA TRP A 94 -0.36 -20.41 -8.31
C TRP A 94 1.02 -20.13 -8.89
N THR A 95 1.42 -18.88 -8.84
CA THR A 95 2.73 -18.43 -9.31
C THR A 95 3.45 -17.61 -8.26
N VAL A 96 4.78 -17.61 -8.33
CA VAL A 96 5.66 -16.74 -7.56
C VAL A 96 6.55 -15.93 -8.50
N CYS A 97 6.92 -14.73 -8.09
CA CYS A 97 7.88 -13.93 -8.82
C CYS A 97 9.27 -14.55 -8.69
N GLN A 98 9.79 -15.06 -9.80
CA GLN A 98 11.10 -15.71 -9.88
C GLN A 98 12.17 -14.77 -10.41
N ARG A 99 11.80 -13.86 -11.31
CA ARG A 99 12.73 -12.94 -11.96
C ARG A 99 12.09 -11.58 -12.14
N GLN A 100 12.79 -10.56 -11.69
CA GLN A 100 12.40 -9.18 -11.96
C GLN A 100 13.64 -8.29 -12.01
N SER A 101 13.66 -7.40 -12.98
CA SER A 101 14.70 -6.38 -13.11
C SER A 101 14.15 -5.16 -13.83
N MET A 102 14.69 -3.99 -13.51
CA MET A 102 14.36 -2.74 -14.18
C MET A 102 15.66 -2.00 -14.50
N ALA A 103 15.78 -1.48 -15.71
CA ALA A 103 16.89 -0.69 -16.16
C ALA A 103 16.39 0.51 -16.98
N PHE A 104 17.04 1.66 -16.79
CA PHE A 104 16.79 2.86 -17.58
C PHE A 104 18.04 3.22 -18.36
N ASP A 105 17.89 3.32 -19.65
CA ASP A 105 18.98 3.74 -20.55
C ASP A 105 18.42 4.51 -21.74
N ALA A 106 19.11 5.59 -22.11
CA ALA A 106 18.80 6.41 -23.29
C ALA A 106 17.31 6.78 -23.43
N GLY A 107 16.65 7.12 -22.31
CA GLY A 107 15.22 7.52 -22.32
C GLY A 107 14.24 6.37 -22.36
N VAL A 108 14.71 5.13 -22.27
CA VAL A 108 13.86 3.92 -22.34
C VAL A 108 13.98 3.12 -21.06
N LEU A 109 12.85 2.81 -20.45
CA LEU A 109 12.77 1.82 -19.39
C LEU A 109 12.66 0.42 -20.02
N THR A 110 13.47 -0.50 -19.52
CA THR A 110 13.41 -1.92 -19.85
C THR A 110 13.14 -2.69 -18.56
N VAL A 111 12.08 -3.50 -18.56
CA VAL A 111 11.67 -4.31 -17.41
C VAL A 111 11.60 -5.77 -17.86
N THR A 112 12.22 -6.64 -17.08
CA THR A 112 12.10 -8.10 -17.25
C THR A 112 11.33 -8.65 -16.07
N LEU A 113 10.25 -9.38 -16.36
CA LEU A 113 9.40 -10.05 -15.40
C LEU A 113 9.36 -11.54 -15.69
N GLY A 114 9.26 -12.37 -14.66
CA GLY A 114 9.11 -13.80 -14.84
C GLY A 114 8.47 -14.45 -13.63
N ARG A 115 7.24 -14.96 -13.79
CA ARG A 115 6.53 -15.74 -12.79
C ARG A 115 6.67 -17.22 -13.06
N MET A 116 7.06 -17.96 -12.04
CA MET A 116 7.15 -19.41 -12.07
C MET A 116 5.86 -20.01 -11.51
N ALA A 117 5.31 -20.99 -12.22
CA ALA A 117 4.21 -21.78 -11.71
C ALA A 117 4.71 -22.75 -10.63
N ILE A 118 4.04 -22.78 -9.47
CA ILE A 118 4.40 -23.67 -8.38
C ILE A 118 4.18 -25.12 -8.81
N GLY A 119 5.22 -25.96 -8.66
CA GLY A 119 5.18 -27.37 -9.04
C GLY A 119 5.53 -27.68 -10.49
N ALA A 120 5.72 -26.69 -11.36
CA ALA A 120 6.02 -26.92 -12.78
C ALA A 120 7.52 -27.06 -13.10
N GLY A 121 8.40 -26.76 -12.14
CA GLY A 121 9.85 -26.86 -12.32
C GLY A 121 10.40 -25.97 -13.44
N GLY A 122 10.94 -24.83 -13.08
CA GLY A 122 11.59 -23.88 -14.00
C GLY A 122 10.84 -22.58 -14.23
N CYS A 123 11.56 -21.52 -14.53
CA CYS A 123 11.03 -20.23 -14.94
C CYS A 123 10.82 -20.22 -16.46
N CYS A 124 9.82 -19.59 -17.01
CA CYS A 124 8.76 -18.83 -16.38
C CYS A 124 7.45 -19.18 -17.11
N ALA A 125 6.35 -19.29 -16.35
CA ALA A 125 5.04 -19.58 -16.94
C ALA A 125 4.48 -18.35 -17.66
N THR A 126 4.73 -17.15 -17.09
CA THR A 126 4.34 -15.87 -17.69
C THR A 126 5.42 -14.81 -17.47
N GLY A 127 5.34 -13.73 -18.21
CA GLY A 127 6.27 -12.62 -18.15
C GLY A 127 6.94 -12.36 -19.49
N GLY A 128 8.12 -11.76 -19.44
CA GLY A 128 8.90 -11.37 -20.61
C GLY A 128 9.70 -10.10 -20.34
N THR A 129 10.29 -9.57 -21.38
CA THR A 129 10.96 -8.27 -21.36
C THR A 129 10.08 -7.24 -22.02
N TYR A 130 9.88 -6.13 -21.33
CA TYR A 130 9.00 -5.04 -21.76
C TYR A 130 9.80 -3.75 -21.82
N ARG A 131 9.41 -2.85 -22.72
CA ARG A 131 10.04 -1.53 -22.90
C ARG A 131 9.00 -0.44 -22.89
N SER A 132 9.32 0.69 -22.27
CA SER A 132 8.48 1.88 -22.23
C SER A 132 9.31 3.14 -22.32
N VAL A 133 8.78 4.19 -22.95
CA VAL A 133 9.35 5.54 -22.98
C VAL A 133 8.59 6.53 -22.10
N ASP A 134 7.39 6.15 -21.67
CA ASP A 134 6.46 6.99 -20.91
C ASP A 134 6.09 6.41 -19.51
N GLY A 135 6.52 5.16 -19.23
CA GLY A 135 6.19 4.45 -17.99
C GLY A 135 4.73 4.03 -17.88
N ARG A 136 3.95 4.17 -18.95
CA ARG A 136 2.50 3.84 -19.01
C ARG A 136 2.19 2.82 -20.07
N THR A 137 2.76 3.03 -21.25
CA THR A 137 2.60 2.13 -22.40
C THR A 137 3.79 1.20 -22.51
N TRP A 138 3.56 -0.09 -22.48
CA TRP A 138 4.60 -1.11 -22.50
C TRP A 138 4.49 -1.99 -23.73
N LYS A 139 5.62 -2.23 -24.37
CA LYS A 139 5.74 -3.14 -25.51
C LYS A 139 6.58 -4.33 -25.11
N LYS A 140 6.02 -5.53 -25.24
CA LYS A 140 6.75 -6.77 -25.07
C LYS A 140 7.75 -6.93 -26.20
N ARG A 141 8.94 -7.41 -25.88
CA ARG A 141 10.03 -7.66 -26.83
C ARG A 141 10.12 -9.13 -27.17
#